data_d7ddd8c60d24f95f0c50d838aafc0604
#
_entry.id   d7ddd8c60d24f95f0c50d838aafc0604
#
_cell.length_a   1.000
_cell.length_b   1.000
_cell.length_c   1.000
_cell.angle_alpha   90.00
_cell.angle_beta   90.00
_cell.angle_gamma   90.00
#
_symmetry.space_group_name_H-M   'P 1'
#
loop_
_entity.id
_entity.type
_entity.pdbx_description
1 polymer ?
#
loop_
_entity_poly.entity_id
_entity_poly.type
_entity_poly.pdbx_seq_one_letter_code
_entity_poly.pdbx_strand_id
1 'polypeptide(L)'
;GSLGNANIDPYQYLETMTASGSASIAKSSVIINGQNVPYTSVPSLIPDDITWEKVTTYNIGLDLDLFHNRLSFTGDYYRRNTTDLYTVGPNLPQVLGSAAPYGNYASLKTKGWELSLSLRDSFNLGGKPFSYSIKGMLWDSRSWITDYYNETGDLTTYYKGMEIGEIWGFRTAGIYASNADALNGPAYNFFKNGEMFRAYAGDLRFVDVDGDGIMTKGNRTLSNHGDLEIIGNQSPRYQYSINMSLNWNGIGLSMLWQGVGKRDWYPWTESGFFWGKWNRAYNSLMKTQTGDNVVRIDKSTDNWRVTNMDKNPYWTRMVSLAANRNDGPLTWENDHYLQDASYIRLKNITIDYTFPKHICKKLRLEGLKVYLSGENLFTHSPMFKHTDMFDPEVITSGDSDFAASTTSGLNGTGNGYSYPMLKTVTLGINVTF
;
A
#
# COMPACT_ATOMS: atom_id res chain seq x y z
N GLY A 1 27.22 -7.53 10.41
CA GLY A 1 26.20 -6.72 11.06
C GLY A 1 26.51 -5.24 10.99
N SER A 2 25.53 -4.42 11.19
CA SER A 2 25.66 -2.97 11.28
C SER A 2 24.89 -2.43 12.47
N LEU A 3 25.28 -1.26 12.95
CA LEU A 3 24.59 -0.48 13.95
C LEU A 3 23.96 0.73 13.24
N GLY A 4 22.77 1.12 13.64
CA GLY A 4 22.05 2.21 13.03
C GLY A 4 21.17 2.99 14.02
N ASN A 5 20.78 4.19 13.63
CA ASN A 5 19.91 5.07 14.39
C ASN A 5 18.98 5.87 13.45
N ALA A 6 18.54 5.26 12.37
CA ALA A 6 17.85 5.93 11.27
C ALA A 6 16.60 6.74 11.69
N ASN A 7 15.97 6.36 12.80
CA ASN A 7 14.72 6.98 13.29
C ASN A 7 14.88 7.67 14.65
N ILE A 8 16.12 7.97 15.05
CA ILE A 8 16.39 8.68 16.30
C ILE A 8 16.66 10.14 15.97
N ASP A 9 15.80 11.03 16.46
CA ASP A 9 16.01 12.46 16.35
C ASP A 9 17.26 12.89 17.14
N PRO A 10 17.94 13.95 16.72
CA PRO A 10 19.08 14.48 17.48
C PRO A 10 18.68 14.79 18.93
N TYR A 11 19.54 14.43 19.88
CA TYR A 11 19.37 14.73 21.31
C TYR A 11 18.22 14.00 22.03
N GLN A 12 17.64 12.94 21.45
CA GLN A 12 16.59 12.16 22.13
C GLN A 12 17.06 11.46 23.42
N TYR A 13 18.34 11.40 23.65
CA TYR A 13 18.97 10.92 24.91
C TYR A 13 19.07 11.99 26.00
N LEU A 14 18.58 13.21 25.75
CA LEU A 14 18.54 14.28 26.72
C LEU A 14 17.12 14.50 27.22
N GLU A 15 16.97 14.64 28.55
CA GLU A 15 15.72 15.08 29.11
C GLU A 15 15.39 16.49 28.62
N THR A 16 14.23 16.61 27.94
CA THR A 16 13.78 17.88 27.40
C THR A 16 12.42 18.26 27.96
N MET A 17 12.23 19.54 28.20
CA MET A 17 10.93 20.13 28.52
C MET A 17 10.50 21.04 27.39
N THR A 18 9.26 20.93 26.95
CA THR A 18 8.74 21.86 25.96
C THR A 18 8.07 23.03 26.65
N ALA A 19 8.53 24.24 26.34
CA ALA A 19 7.87 25.47 26.76
C ALA A 19 6.73 25.78 25.77
N SER A 20 5.50 25.84 26.22
CA SER A 20 4.36 26.22 25.41
C SER A 20 3.95 27.66 25.70
N GLY A 21 3.67 28.43 24.63
CA GLY A 21 3.24 29.82 24.75
C GLY A 21 1.83 30.02 25.31
N SER A 22 1.04 28.94 25.44
CA SER A 22 -0.32 29.01 25.99
C SER A 22 -0.66 27.67 26.61
N ALA A 23 -0.97 27.67 27.90
CA ALA A 23 -1.52 26.50 28.56
C ALA A 23 -2.98 26.30 28.09
N SER A 24 -3.21 25.24 27.34
CA SER A 24 -4.55 24.79 27.00
C SER A 24 -4.82 23.47 27.71
N ILE A 25 -5.53 23.52 28.80
CA ILE A 25 -6.06 22.33 29.47
C ILE A 25 -7.50 22.14 28.97
N ALA A 26 -7.74 21.09 28.20
CA ALA A 26 -9.08 20.71 27.75
C ALA A 26 -9.90 21.87 27.13
N LYS A 27 -9.31 22.65 26.22
CA LYS A 27 -9.92 23.83 25.57
C LYS A 27 -10.07 25.07 26.44
N SER A 28 -9.47 25.11 27.62
CA SER A 28 -9.43 26.29 28.48
C SER A 28 -8.00 26.80 28.60
N SER A 29 -7.77 28.07 28.30
CA SER A 29 -6.48 28.72 28.57
C SER A 29 -6.40 29.01 30.08
N VAL A 30 -5.25 28.73 30.69
CA VAL A 30 -5.00 29.18 32.05
C VAL A 30 -4.69 30.68 32.00
N ILE A 31 -5.58 31.48 32.53
CA ILE A 31 -5.43 32.94 32.56
C ILE A 31 -5.12 33.37 34.00
N ILE A 32 -4.01 34.02 34.22
CA ILE A 32 -3.66 34.65 35.49
C ILE A 32 -3.48 36.14 35.23
N ASN A 33 -4.22 36.96 35.97
CA ASN A 33 -4.25 38.43 35.80
C ASN A 33 -4.56 38.88 34.35
N GLY A 34 -5.48 38.19 33.67
CA GLY A 34 -5.87 38.51 32.29
C GLY A 34 -4.86 38.12 31.22
N GLN A 35 -3.80 37.40 31.57
CA GLN A 35 -2.73 36.95 30.67
C GLN A 35 -2.71 35.42 30.55
N ASN A 36 -2.51 34.91 29.35
CA ASN A 36 -2.22 33.50 29.15
C ASN A 36 -0.84 33.16 29.75
N VAL A 37 -0.83 32.19 30.64
CA VAL A 37 0.43 31.79 31.30
C VAL A 37 1.15 30.72 30.50
N PRO A 38 2.40 30.91 30.09
CA PRO A 38 3.21 29.87 29.52
C PRO A 38 3.46 28.76 30.55
N TYR A 39 3.50 27.52 30.11
CA TYR A 39 3.82 26.38 30.96
C TYR A 39 4.90 25.52 30.30
N THR A 40 5.61 24.77 31.12
CA THR A 40 6.53 23.73 30.67
C THR A 40 5.88 22.36 30.83
N SER A 41 6.10 21.48 29.85
CA SER A 41 5.71 20.08 30.00
C SER A 41 6.53 19.37 31.08
N VAL A 42 6.01 18.24 31.56
CA VAL A 42 6.83 17.31 32.36
C VAL A 42 7.99 16.83 31.48
N PRO A 43 9.21 16.64 32.03
CA PRO A 43 10.34 16.12 31.27
C PRO A 43 9.98 14.82 30.56
N SER A 44 10.51 14.64 29.34
CA SER A 44 10.40 13.37 28.64
C SER A 44 11.16 12.28 29.42
N LEU A 45 10.51 11.13 29.59
CA LEU A 45 11.16 9.98 30.21
C LEU A 45 12.11 9.33 29.21
N ILE A 46 13.33 9.05 29.66
CA ILE A 46 14.37 8.41 28.85
C ILE A 46 14.77 7.11 29.55
N PRO A 47 14.69 5.96 28.88
CA PRO A 47 15.24 4.71 29.43
C PRO A 47 16.76 4.78 29.55
N ASP A 48 17.30 4.19 30.63
CA ASP A 48 18.74 4.13 30.87
C ASP A 48 19.49 3.19 29.90
N ASP A 49 18.77 2.31 29.20
CA ASP A 49 19.29 1.22 28.39
C ASP A 49 19.20 1.47 26.87
N ILE A 50 19.08 2.73 26.46
CA ILE A 50 19.07 3.07 25.02
C ILE A 50 20.36 2.60 24.35
N THR A 51 20.21 1.82 23.28
CA THR A 51 21.33 1.29 22.49
C THR A 51 21.08 1.45 20.99
N TRP A 52 22.11 1.15 20.21
CA TRP A 52 22.02 1.17 18.77
C TRP A 52 21.18 0.01 18.24
N GLU A 53 20.41 0.27 17.21
CA GLU A 53 19.77 -0.78 16.41
C GLU A 53 20.84 -1.67 15.78
N LYS A 54 20.63 -2.99 15.86
CA LYS A 54 21.58 -3.98 15.34
C LYS A 54 20.96 -4.71 14.15
N VAL A 55 21.67 -4.69 13.03
CA VAL A 55 21.28 -5.42 11.82
C VAL A 55 22.26 -6.55 11.56
N THR A 56 21.78 -7.77 11.61
CA THR A 56 22.56 -8.96 11.27
C THR A 56 21.97 -9.61 10.02
N THR A 57 22.77 -9.71 8.95
CA THR A 57 22.36 -10.33 7.69
C THR A 57 23.19 -11.58 7.41
N TYR A 58 22.50 -12.66 7.10
CA TYR A 58 23.07 -13.87 6.52
C TYR A 58 22.66 -13.89 5.04
N ASN A 59 23.64 -13.97 4.15
CA ASN A 59 23.41 -14.02 2.70
C ASN A 59 24.12 -15.21 2.10
N ILE A 60 23.48 -15.85 1.13
CA ILE A 60 24.05 -16.88 0.28
C ILE A 60 23.75 -16.50 -1.17
N GLY A 61 24.78 -16.40 -2.00
CA GLY A 61 24.65 -15.98 -3.38
C GLY A 61 25.35 -16.94 -4.34
N LEU A 62 24.88 -16.94 -5.57
CA LEU A 62 25.45 -17.69 -6.68
C LEU A 62 25.51 -16.81 -7.92
N ASP A 63 26.71 -16.65 -8.47
CA ASP A 63 26.95 -15.99 -9.75
C ASP A 63 27.43 -16.99 -10.77
N LEU A 64 26.82 -17.01 -11.95
CA LEU A 64 27.16 -17.88 -13.06
C LEU A 64 27.26 -17.09 -14.35
N ASP A 65 28.39 -17.21 -15.03
CA ASP A 65 28.59 -16.71 -16.40
C ASP A 65 28.80 -17.86 -17.35
N LEU A 66 27.91 -17.99 -18.31
CA LEU A 66 27.87 -19.10 -19.24
C LEU A 66 28.02 -18.62 -20.69
N PHE A 67 28.47 -19.52 -21.58
CA PHE A 67 28.56 -19.27 -23.02
C PHE A 67 29.39 -18.02 -23.38
N HIS A 68 30.57 -17.86 -22.77
CA HIS A 68 31.46 -16.71 -22.96
C HIS A 68 30.76 -15.39 -22.59
N ASN A 69 30.11 -15.36 -21.43
CA ASN A 69 29.34 -14.21 -20.88
C ASN A 69 28.12 -13.78 -21.73
N ARG A 70 27.58 -14.69 -22.57
CA ARG A 70 26.31 -14.44 -23.26
C ARG A 70 25.11 -14.57 -22.31
N LEU A 71 25.23 -15.47 -21.34
CA LEU A 71 24.19 -15.68 -20.31
C LEU A 71 24.84 -15.51 -18.94
N SER A 72 24.35 -14.55 -18.17
CA SER A 72 24.75 -14.31 -16.78
C SER A 72 23.56 -14.49 -15.85
N PHE A 73 23.74 -15.24 -14.79
CA PHE A 73 22.76 -15.45 -13.74
C PHE A 73 23.36 -15.05 -12.40
N THR A 74 22.60 -14.29 -11.61
CA THR A 74 22.90 -13.97 -10.21
C THR A 74 21.68 -14.32 -9.37
N GLY A 75 21.88 -15.04 -8.29
CA GLY A 75 20.82 -15.38 -7.35
C GLY A 75 21.31 -15.24 -5.92
N ASP A 76 20.56 -14.52 -5.11
CA ASP A 76 20.82 -14.30 -3.69
C ASP A 76 19.62 -14.70 -2.84
N TYR A 77 19.90 -15.32 -1.70
CA TYR A 77 18.93 -15.53 -0.63
C TYR A 77 19.49 -14.95 0.65
N TYR A 78 18.69 -14.16 1.35
CA TYR A 78 19.11 -13.54 2.59
C TYR A 78 18.09 -13.66 3.71
N ARG A 79 18.61 -13.65 4.94
CA ARG A 79 17.87 -13.46 6.16
C ARG A 79 18.50 -12.31 6.92
N ARG A 80 17.70 -11.30 7.23
CA ARG A 80 18.09 -10.14 8.03
C ARG A 80 17.32 -10.16 9.33
N ASN A 81 18.02 -10.05 10.45
CA ASN A 81 17.43 -9.82 11.75
C ASN A 81 17.82 -8.40 12.19
N THR A 82 16.84 -7.58 12.50
CA THR A 82 17.03 -6.25 13.08
C THR A 82 16.52 -6.32 14.51
N THR A 83 17.37 -6.04 15.48
CA THR A 83 17.03 -6.06 16.90
C THR A 83 17.27 -4.70 17.51
N ASP A 84 16.69 -4.48 18.66
CA ASP A 84 16.83 -3.24 19.40
C ASP A 84 16.31 -2.02 18.61
N LEU A 85 15.24 -2.20 17.81
CA LEU A 85 14.60 -1.12 17.08
C LEU A 85 14.02 -0.09 18.03
N TYR A 86 14.36 1.18 17.78
CA TYR A 86 13.90 2.30 18.59
C TYR A 86 12.44 2.64 18.25
N THR A 87 11.56 2.48 19.22
CA THR A 87 10.12 2.70 19.08
C THR A 87 9.48 3.12 20.39
N VAL A 88 8.20 3.48 20.35
CA VAL A 88 7.45 3.80 21.56
C VAL A 88 7.38 2.58 22.48
N GLY A 89 7.63 2.79 23.76
CA GLY A 89 7.58 1.76 24.79
C GLY A 89 6.18 1.53 25.36
N PRO A 90 6.11 0.76 26.46
CA PRO A 90 4.85 0.46 27.12
C PRO A 90 4.13 1.72 27.60
N ASN A 91 2.81 1.71 27.49
CA ASN A 91 1.97 2.76 28.03
C ASN A 91 2.16 2.88 29.55
N LEU A 92 2.43 4.07 30.00
CA LEU A 92 2.57 4.35 31.42
C LEU A 92 1.21 4.71 32.04
N PRO A 93 1.02 4.48 33.34
CA PRO A 93 -0.16 4.96 34.04
C PRO A 93 -0.34 6.47 33.87
N GLN A 94 -1.53 6.89 33.47
CA GLN A 94 -1.84 8.31 33.20
C GLN A 94 -1.54 9.25 34.37
N VAL A 95 -1.52 8.73 35.59
CA VAL A 95 -1.15 9.47 36.81
C VAL A 95 0.27 10.04 36.78
N LEU A 96 1.15 9.46 35.97
CA LEU A 96 2.52 9.96 35.78
C LEU A 96 2.58 11.25 34.96
N GLY A 97 1.53 11.57 34.20
CA GLY A 97 1.44 12.78 33.39
C GLY A 97 2.47 12.87 32.25
N SER A 98 3.19 11.79 31.95
CA SER A 98 4.20 11.70 30.89
C SER A 98 3.76 10.71 29.82
N ALA A 99 4.18 10.96 28.58
CA ALA A 99 4.01 10.03 27.48
C ALA A 99 4.90 8.78 27.69
N ALA A 100 4.54 7.69 27.01
CA ALA A 100 5.39 6.50 26.99
C ALA A 100 6.79 6.84 26.44
N PRO A 101 7.87 6.39 27.08
CA PRO A 101 9.23 6.65 26.61
C PRO A 101 9.49 5.88 25.31
N TYR A 102 10.34 6.46 24.46
CA TYR A 102 10.90 5.73 23.34
C TYR A 102 12.14 4.96 23.79
N GLY A 103 12.33 3.77 23.26
CA GLY A 103 13.45 2.91 23.56
C GLY A 103 13.56 1.73 22.59
N ASN A 104 14.42 0.78 22.89
CA ASN A 104 14.71 -0.36 22.01
C ASN A 104 13.74 -1.53 22.24
N TYR A 105 12.47 -1.32 21.92
CA TYR A 105 11.35 -2.24 22.26
C TYR A 105 10.86 -3.12 21.13
N ALA A 106 11.48 -3.10 19.95
CA ALA A 106 11.04 -3.92 18.83
C ALA A 106 12.16 -4.69 18.15
N SER A 107 11.79 -5.77 17.50
CA SER A 107 12.67 -6.57 16.65
C SER A 107 11.94 -7.06 15.41
N LEU A 108 12.67 -7.15 14.31
CA LEU A 108 12.14 -7.51 12.99
C LEU A 108 13.00 -8.60 12.36
N LYS A 109 12.37 -9.53 11.66
CA LYS A 109 13.03 -10.53 10.83
C LYS A 109 12.55 -10.41 9.40
N THR A 110 13.47 -10.20 8.48
CA THR A 110 13.20 -10.20 7.03
C THR A 110 13.85 -11.41 6.37
N LYS A 111 13.14 -12.06 5.46
CA LYS A 111 13.67 -13.06 4.54
C LYS A 111 13.38 -12.59 3.12
N GLY A 112 14.36 -12.72 2.25
CA GLY A 112 14.19 -12.33 0.86
C GLY A 112 15.11 -13.10 -0.06
N TRP A 113 14.80 -12.98 -1.34
CA TRP A 113 15.62 -13.51 -2.43
C TRP A 113 15.60 -12.56 -3.62
N GLU A 114 16.67 -12.56 -4.38
CA GLU A 114 16.86 -11.72 -5.54
C GLU A 114 17.44 -12.55 -6.67
N LEU A 115 16.87 -12.44 -7.87
CA LEU A 115 17.30 -13.15 -9.06
C LEU A 115 17.53 -12.15 -10.18
N SER A 116 18.62 -12.31 -10.91
CA SER A 116 18.94 -11.55 -12.11
C SER A 116 19.39 -12.51 -13.22
N LEU A 117 18.79 -12.37 -14.39
CA LEU A 117 19.17 -13.12 -15.59
C LEU A 117 19.44 -12.12 -16.71
N SER A 118 20.62 -12.18 -17.28
CA SER A 118 21.05 -11.33 -18.40
C SER A 118 21.44 -12.19 -19.59
N LEU A 119 20.84 -11.92 -20.73
CA LEU A 119 21.16 -12.55 -22.00
C LEU A 119 21.61 -11.46 -22.98
N ARG A 120 22.81 -11.62 -23.58
CA ARG A 120 23.35 -10.71 -24.58
C ARG A 120 24.06 -11.49 -25.67
N ASP A 121 23.85 -11.08 -26.91
CA ASP A 121 24.54 -11.64 -28.02
C ASP A 121 24.60 -10.68 -29.21
N SER A 122 25.41 -10.99 -30.19
CA SER A 122 25.46 -10.27 -31.45
C SER A 122 25.75 -11.22 -32.59
N PHE A 123 25.08 -11.00 -33.72
CA PHE A 123 25.25 -11.76 -34.95
C PHE A 123 25.01 -10.89 -36.19
N ASN A 124 25.36 -11.35 -37.36
CA ASN A 124 25.07 -10.63 -38.60
C ASN A 124 23.68 -10.96 -39.10
N LEU A 125 22.84 -9.92 -39.25
CA LEU A 125 21.49 -9.99 -39.83
C LEU A 125 21.45 -9.12 -41.12
N GLY A 126 21.24 -9.78 -42.27
CA GLY A 126 21.27 -9.08 -43.57
C GLY A 126 22.58 -8.37 -43.87
N GLY A 127 23.72 -8.96 -43.50
CA GLY A 127 25.07 -8.39 -43.70
C GLY A 127 25.40 -7.21 -42.77
N LYS A 128 24.58 -6.92 -41.79
CA LYS A 128 24.78 -5.86 -40.78
C LYS A 128 24.80 -6.46 -39.37
N PRO A 129 25.62 -5.94 -38.46
CA PRO A 129 25.64 -6.41 -37.08
C PRO A 129 24.30 -6.11 -36.39
N PHE A 130 23.70 -7.15 -35.81
CA PHE A 130 22.57 -7.06 -34.90
C PHE A 130 23.08 -7.42 -33.52
N SER A 131 22.77 -6.61 -32.52
CA SER A 131 23.08 -6.90 -31.13
C SER A 131 21.82 -6.73 -30.25
N TYR A 132 21.74 -7.58 -29.25
CA TYR A 132 20.68 -7.49 -28.27
C TYR A 132 21.19 -7.75 -26.85
N SER A 133 20.51 -7.15 -25.90
CA SER A 133 20.69 -7.40 -24.47
C SER A 133 19.32 -7.40 -23.80
N ILE A 134 19.02 -8.44 -23.04
CA ILE A 134 17.80 -8.58 -22.26
C ILE A 134 18.22 -8.94 -20.84
N LYS A 135 17.83 -8.12 -19.87
CA LYS A 135 18.06 -8.36 -18.45
C LYS A 135 16.73 -8.39 -17.71
N GLY A 136 16.42 -9.53 -17.10
CA GLY A 136 15.30 -9.69 -16.19
C GLY A 136 15.78 -9.70 -14.75
N MET A 137 15.08 -9.04 -13.86
CA MET A 137 15.29 -9.09 -12.42
C MET A 137 13.95 -9.41 -11.74
N LEU A 138 14.00 -10.24 -10.72
CA LEU A 138 12.87 -10.63 -9.91
C LEU A 138 13.33 -10.75 -8.46
N TRP A 139 12.62 -10.10 -7.55
CA TRP A 139 12.93 -10.17 -6.12
C TRP A 139 11.69 -10.15 -5.27
N ASP A 140 11.82 -10.68 -4.08
CA ASP A 140 10.76 -10.74 -3.10
C ASP A 140 11.32 -10.75 -1.69
N SER A 141 10.59 -10.11 -0.77
CA SER A 141 10.93 -10.15 0.64
C SER A 141 9.70 -10.11 1.51
N ARG A 142 9.79 -10.76 2.68
CA ARG A 142 8.77 -10.75 3.73
C ARG A 142 9.41 -10.41 5.06
N SER A 143 8.71 -9.60 5.83
CA SER A 143 9.17 -9.14 7.15
C SER A 143 8.13 -9.47 8.22
N TRP A 144 8.61 -9.96 9.35
CA TRP A 144 7.77 -10.29 10.51
C TRP A 144 8.30 -9.61 11.75
N ILE A 145 7.39 -9.12 12.55
CA ILE A 145 7.69 -8.63 13.90
C ILE A 145 8.06 -9.84 14.78
N THR A 146 9.24 -9.83 15.32
CA THR A 146 9.71 -10.91 16.21
C THR A 146 9.58 -10.54 17.67
N ASP A 147 9.60 -9.24 17.96
CA ASP A 147 9.35 -8.70 19.28
C ASP A 147 8.74 -7.31 19.19
N TYR A 148 7.76 -7.02 20.02
CA TYR A 148 7.09 -5.72 20.13
C TYR A 148 6.26 -5.70 21.41
N TYR A 149 6.23 -4.57 22.11
CA TYR A 149 5.43 -4.43 23.31
C TYR A 149 3.95 -4.26 22.97
N ASN A 150 3.20 -5.33 23.08
CA ASN A 150 1.74 -5.37 22.89
C ASN A 150 1.17 -6.54 23.69
N GLU A 151 1.02 -6.34 25.01
CA GLU A 151 0.57 -7.39 25.94
C GLU A 151 -0.85 -7.88 25.65
N THR A 152 -1.72 -6.99 25.21
CA THR A 152 -3.12 -7.32 24.92
C THR A 152 -3.30 -7.99 23.56
N GLY A 153 -2.27 -7.97 22.71
CA GLY A 153 -2.36 -8.40 21.32
C GLY A 153 -3.30 -7.52 20.49
N ASP A 154 -3.33 -6.21 20.78
CA ASP A 154 -4.17 -5.23 20.08
C ASP A 154 -3.81 -5.21 18.58
N LEU A 155 -4.80 -5.43 17.72
CA LEU A 155 -4.68 -5.46 16.27
C LEU A 155 -4.55 -4.06 15.65
N THR A 156 -4.68 -3.00 16.42
CA THR A 156 -4.51 -1.62 15.95
C THR A 156 -3.06 -1.14 15.97
N THR A 157 -2.16 -1.98 16.45
CA THR A 157 -0.71 -1.74 16.47
C THR A 157 0.05 -3.00 16.11
N TYR A 158 1.38 -2.93 16.09
CA TYR A 158 2.21 -4.09 15.82
C TYR A 158 2.10 -5.13 16.94
N TYR A 159 2.20 -6.41 16.56
CA TYR A 159 2.21 -7.52 17.50
C TYR A 159 3.24 -8.57 17.08
N LYS A 160 3.69 -9.35 18.04
CA LYS A 160 4.64 -10.44 17.81
C LYS A 160 4.05 -11.50 16.87
N GLY A 161 4.76 -11.77 15.78
CA GLY A 161 4.33 -12.71 14.72
C GLY A 161 3.66 -12.04 13.54
N MET A 162 3.27 -10.77 13.62
CA MET A 162 2.67 -10.02 12.53
C MET A 162 3.59 -10.00 11.31
N GLU A 163 3.07 -10.31 10.14
CA GLU A 163 3.72 -9.98 8.88
C GLU A 163 3.48 -8.51 8.55
N ILE A 164 4.53 -7.77 8.24
CA ILE A 164 4.39 -6.36 7.87
C ILE A 164 3.48 -6.23 6.66
N GLY A 165 2.50 -5.35 6.77
CA GLY A 165 1.54 -5.05 5.71
C GLY A 165 0.25 -5.87 5.75
N GLU A 166 0.01 -6.70 6.76
CA GLU A 166 -1.26 -7.40 6.93
C GLU A 166 -2.44 -6.44 6.93
N ILE A 167 -3.52 -6.86 6.26
CA ILE A 167 -4.80 -6.16 6.25
C ILE A 167 -5.81 -7.06 6.94
N TRP A 168 -6.29 -6.64 8.11
CA TRP A 168 -7.38 -7.27 8.82
C TRP A 168 -8.72 -6.74 8.32
N GLY A 169 -9.68 -7.63 8.12
CA GLY A 169 -11.00 -7.25 7.63
C GLY A 169 -11.96 -8.43 7.65
N PHE A 170 -13.15 -8.22 7.12
CA PHE A 170 -14.20 -9.22 7.08
C PHE A 170 -14.19 -10.00 5.77
N ARG A 171 -14.49 -11.29 5.86
CA ARG A 171 -14.84 -12.10 4.70
C ARG A 171 -16.27 -11.82 4.27
N THR A 172 -16.51 -11.90 2.96
CA THR A 172 -17.83 -11.71 2.38
C THR A 172 -18.28 -12.97 1.62
N ALA A 173 -19.58 -13.25 1.68
CA ALA A 173 -20.23 -14.33 0.96
C ALA A 173 -21.17 -13.80 -0.15
N GLY A 174 -20.82 -12.64 -0.74
CA GLY A 174 -21.58 -12.01 -1.81
C GLY A 174 -22.54 -10.91 -1.32
N ILE A 175 -23.67 -10.78 -1.99
CA ILE A 175 -24.68 -9.74 -1.77
C ILE A 175 -26.01 -10.39 -1.43
N TYR A 176 -26.75 -9.84 -0.46
CA TYR A 176 -28.08 -10.30 -0.11
C TYR A 176 -29.06 -10.09 -1.27
N ALA A 177 -29.71 -11.16 -1.73
CA ALA A 177 -30.63 -11.12 -2.86
C ALA A 177 -32.00 -10.50 -2.49
N SER A 178 -32.40 -10.61 -1.23
CA SER A 178 -33.68 -10.07 -0.75
C SER A 178 -33.61 -9.69 0.73
N ASN A 179 -34.62 -8.95 1.21
CA ASN A 179 -34.77 -8.64 2.63
C ASN A 179 -35.01 -9.92 3.47
N ALA A 180 -35.74 -10.89 2.93
CA ALA A 180 -35.95 -12.17 3.60
C ALA A 180 -34.62 -12.95 3.75
N ASP A 181 -33.77 -12.89 2.72
CA ASP A 181 -32.42 -13.47 2.75
C ASP A 181 -31.54 -12.74 3.81
N ALA A 182 -31.58 -11.43 3.84
CA ALA A 182 -30.84 -10.62 4.83
C ALA A 182 -31.27 -10.86 6.27
N LEU A 183 -32.54 -11.19 6.50
CA LEU A 183 -33.05 -11.54 7.82
C LEU A 183 -32.52 -12.86 8.37
N ASN A 184 -32.12 -13.77 7.48
CA ASN A 184 -31.53 -15.06 7.84
C ASN A 184 -30.00 -14.99 7.96
N GLY A 185 -29.40 -13.83 7.70
CA GLY A 185 -27.97 -13.60 7.91
C GLY A 185 -27.64 -13.29 9.36
N PRO A 186 -26.34 -13.21 9.70
CA PRO A 186 -25.91 -12.84 11.05
C PRO A 186 -26.38 -11.44 11.41
N ALA A 187 -26.63 -11.23 12.69
CA ALA A 187 -26.92 -9.91 13.22
C ALA A 187 -25.65 -9.05 13.24
N TYR A 188 -25.79 -7.75 13.09
CA TYR A 188 -24.65 -6.84 13.13
C TYR A 188 -24.66 -6.03 14.43
N ASN A 189 -23.70 -6.26 15.30
CA ASN A 189 -23.58 -5.53 16.56
C ASN A 189 -22.54 -4.41 16.44
N PHE A 190 -22.95 -3.28 15.86
CA PHE A 190 -22.02 -2.24 15.45
C PHE A 190 -22.27 -0.87 16.06
N PHE A 191 -23.24 -0.70 16.92
CA PHE A 191 -23.63 0.61 17.39
C PHE A 191 -23.15 0.93 18.79
N LYS A 192 -22.57 2.11 18.92
CA LYS A 192 -22.24 2.76 20.20
C LYS A 192 -23.41 2.84 21.18
N ASN A 193 -24.66 2.67 20.68
CA ASN A 193 -25.90 2.87 21.45
C ASN A 193 -26.72 1.58 21.60
N GLY A 194 -26.18 0.41 21.30
CA GLY A 194 -26.92 -0.86 21.45
C GLY A 194 -28.01 -1.11 20.40
N GLU A 195 -28.10 -0.29 19.37
CA GLU A 195 -28.99 -0.54 18.25
C GLU A 195 -28.31 -1.46 17.25
N MET A 196 -28.95 -2.59 16.92
CA MET A 196 -28.44 -3.52 15.92
C MET A 196 -28.72 -2.99 14.52
N PHE A 197 -27.68 -2.94 13.68
CA PHE A 197 -27.84 -2.66 12.26
C PHE A 197 -28.52 -3.85 11.58
N ARG A 198 -29.44 -3.57 10.69
CA ARG A 198 -30.09 -4.57 9.86
C ARG A 198 -29.59 -4.45 8.43
N ALA A 199 -29.09 -5.57 7.87
CA ALA A 199 -28.84 -5.65 6.44
C ALA A 199 -30.12 -5.70 5.63
N TYR A 200 -30.03 -5.27 4.39
CA TYR A 200 -31.14 -5.28 3.41
C TYR A 200 -30.66 -5.90 2.10
N ALA A 201 -31.60 -6.19 1.21
CA ALA A 201 -31.32 -6.58 -0.16
C ALA A 201 -30.31 -5.62 -0.79
N GLY A 202 -29.27 -6.15 -1.38
CA GLY A 202 -28.20 -5.38 -2.04
C GLY A 202 -27.06 -4.93 -1.13
N ASP A 203 -27.09 -5.26 0.16
CA ASP A 203 -25.93 -5.08 1.06
C ASP A 203 -24.99 -6.30 0.96
N LEU A 204 -23.73 -6.10 1.35
CA LEU A 204 -22.78 -7.20 1.48
C LEU A 204 -23.24 -8.19 2.57
N ARG A 205 -23.11 -9.46 2.26
CA ARG A 205 -23.25 -10.55 3.21
C ARG A 205 -21.86 -10.84 3.78
N PHE A 206 -21.66 -10.59 5.04
CA PHE A 206 -20.44 -10.96 5.74
C PHE A 206 -20.52 -12.41 6.26
N VAL A 207 -19.37 -13.02 6.43
CA VAL A 207 -19.23 -14.37 6.97
C VAL A 207 -19.05 -14.27 8.49
N ASP A 208 -19.93 -14.90 9.22
CA ASP A 208 -19.82 -15.14 10.67
C ASP A 208 -18.76 -16.25 10.85
N VAL A 209 -17.58 -15.85 11.30
CA VAL A 209 -16.40 -16.75 11.36
C VAL A 209 -16.41 -17.61 12.61
N ASP A 210 -16.84 -17.07 13.74
CA ASP A 210 -16.91 -17.80 15.01
C ASP A 210 -18.24 -18.52 15.23
N GLY A 211 -19.25 -18.25 14.39
CA GLY A 211 -20.53 -18.95 14.36
C GLY A 211 -21.48 -18.57 15.50
N ASP A 212 -21.27 -17.42 16.11
CA ASP A 212 -22.13 -16.93 17.22
C ASP A 212 -23.42 -16.25 16.75
N GLY A 213 -23.58 -16.04 15.46
CA GLY A 213 -24.71 -15.38 14.82
C GLY A 213 -24.65 -13.86 14.84
N ILE A 214 -23.54 -13.27 15.28
CA ILE A 214 -23.36 -11.82 15.44
C ILE A 214 -22.05 -11.36 14.84
N MET A 215 -22.09 -10.56 13.80
CA MET A 215 -20.89 -9.94 13.22
C MET A 215 -20.28 -8.93 14.18
N THR A 216 -19.05 -9.15 14.61
CA THR A 216 -18.31 -8.25 15.51
C THR A 216 -16.83 -8.13 15.14
N LYS A 217 -16.18 -7.08 15.63
CA LYS A 217 -14.70 -6.95 15.63
C LYS A 217 -14.09 -7.52 16.92
N GLY A 218 -14.92 -8.12 17.77
CA GLY A 218 -14.49 -8.48 19.11
C GLY A 218 -13.88 -7.29 19.86
N ASN A 219 -12.87 -7.56 20.66
CA ASN A 219 -12.07 -6.53 21.32
C ASN A 219 -10.95 -6.00 20.44
N ARG A 220 -10.86 -6.42 19.17
CA ARG A 220 -9.75 -6.15 18.25
C ARG A 220 -8.40 -6.61 18.81
N THR A 221 -8.36 -7.78 19.41
CA THR A 221 -7.15 -8.41 19.91
C THR A 221 -6.95 -9.77 19.27
N LEU A 222 -5.71 -10.27 19.28
CA LEU A 222 -5.38 -11.60 18.75
C LEU A 222 -6.20 -12.74 19.42
N SER A 223 -6.56 -12.57 20.68
CA SER A 223 -7.36 -13.56 21.43
C SER A 223 -8.87 -13.38 21.27
N ASN A 224 -9.32 -12.20 20.84
CA ASN A 224 -10.72 -11.87 20.61
C ASN A 224 -10.82 -10.84 19.47
N HIS A 225 -10.73 -11.33 18.24
CA HIS A 225 -10.85 -10.53 17.02
C HIS A 225 -12.26 -10.62 16.40
N GLY A 226 -13.20 -11.35 17.04
CA GLY A 226 -14.52 -11.59 16.45
C GLY A 226 -14.38 -12.23 15.06
N ASP A 227 -15.08 -11.68 14.08
CA ASP A 227 -15.09 -12.16 12.69
C ASP A 227 -14.00 -11.57 11.82
N LEU A 228 -13.03 -10.85 12.41
CA LEU A 228 -11.91 -10.32 11.62
C LEU A 228 -10.95 -11.44 11.21
N GLU A 229 -10.52 -11.42 9.98
CA GLU A 229 -9.46 -12.27 9.44
C GLU A 229 -8.42 -11.45 8.68
N ILE A 230 -7.23 -12.03 8.44
CA ILE A 230 -6.27 -11.44 7.52
C ILE A 230 -6.80 -11.66 6.10
N ILE A 231 -7.27 -10.59 5.46
CA ILE A 231 -7.86 -10.62 4.12
C ILE A 231 -6.86 -10.32 3.02
N GLY A 232 -5.71 -9.72 3.33
CA GLY A 232 -4.69 -9.37 2.36
C GLY A 232 -3.39 -8.87 2.97
N ASN A 233 -2.46 -8.46 2.12
CA ASN A 233 -1.22 -7.82 2.51
C ASN A 233 -0.83 -6.71 1.52
N GLN A 234 -0.58 -5.52 2.04
CA GLN A 234 -0.28 -4.32 1.23
C GLN A 234 1.17 -4.21 0.79
N SER A 235 2.06 -5.04 1.34
CA SER A 235 3.47 -5.05 0.95
C SER A 235 3.63 -5.57 -0.48
N PRO A 236 4.39 -4.88 -1.35
CA PRO A 236 4.61 -5.33 -2.71
C PRO A 236 5.45 -6.62 -2.73
N ARG A 237 4.97 -7.65 -3.42
CA ARG A 237 5.59 -8.95 -3.54
C ARG A 237 5.91 -9.26 -4.99
N TYR A 238 6.93 -10.08 -5.21
CA TYR A 238 7.36 -10.48 -6.55
C TYR A 238 7.59 -9.26 -7.45
N GLN A 239 8.43 -8.34 -6.98
CA GLN A 239 8.79 -7.16 -7.75
C GLN A 239 9.73 -7.58 -8.89
N TYR A 240 9.51 -7.03 -10.07
CA TYR A 240 10.29 -7.41 -11.24
C TYR A 240 10.56 -6.22 -12.17
N SER A 241 11.65 -6.36 -12.93
CA SER A 241 11.93 -5.48 -14.04
C SER A 241 12.54 -6.23 -15.22
N ILE A 242 12.27 -5.75 -16.44
CA ILE A 242 12.83 -6.27 -17.68
C ILE A 242 13.41 -5.09 -18.46
N ASN A 243 14.71 -5.12 -18.67
CA ASN A 243 15.43 -4.16 -19.49
C ASN A 243 15.82 -4.82 -20.80
N MET A 244 15.43 -4.23 -21.93
CA MET A 244 15.72 -4.73 -23.28
C MET A 244 16.42 -3.64 -24.08
N SER A 245 17.44 -4.03 -24.83
CA SER A 245 18.15 -3.19 -25.80
C SER A 245 18.43 -3.98 -27.07
N LEU A 246 18.03 -3.40 -28.21
CA LEU A 246 18.24 -3.98 -29.55
C LEU A 246 18.92 -2.93 -30.41
N ASN A 247 19.93 -3.32 -31.18
CA ASN A 247 20.58 -2.42 -32.14
C ASN A 247 20.79 -3.13 -33.47
N TRP A 248 20.40 -2.50 -34.54
CA TRP A 248 20.59 -2.99 -35.90
C TRP A 248 20.73 -1.85 -36.90
N ASN A 249 21.86 -1.83 -37.61
CA ASN A 249 22.09 -0.91 -38.74
C ASN A 249 21.78 0.57 -38.42
N GLY A 250 22.15 1.03 -37.25
CA GLY A 250 21.89 2.42 -36.78
C GLY A 250 20.54 2.61 -36.07
N ILE A 251 19.61 1.66 -36.16
CA ILE A 251 18.35 1.70 -35.41
C ILE A 251 18.61 1.10 -34.04
N GLY A 252 18.27 1.84 -33.00
CA GLY A 252 18.24 1.40 -31.60
C GLY A 252 16.80 1.31 -31.08
N LEU A 253 16.52 0.30 -30.27
CA LEU A 253 15.31 0.17 -29.48
C LEU A 253 15.70 -0.18 -28.06
N SER A 254 15.27 0.59 -27.09
CA SER A 254 15.39 0.25 -25.67
C SER A 254 14.06 0.29 -24.98
N MET A 255 13.84 -0.61 -24.03
CA MET A 255 12.62 -0.67 -23.24
C MET A 255 12.95 -1.04 -21.81
N LEU A 256 12.25 -0.42 -20.88
CA LEU A 256 12.24 -0.78 -19.46
C LEU A 256 10.81 -1.07 -19.01
N TRP A 257 10.58 -2.30 -18.59
CA TRP A 257 9.36 -2.74 -17.95
C TRP A 257 9.60 -2.91 -16.46
N GLN A 258 8.62 -2.55 -15.66
CA GLN A 258 8.62 -2.73 -14.21
C GLN A 258 7.24 -3.19 -13.75
N GLY A 259 7.22 -3.99 -12.69
CA GLY A 259 5.95 -4.40 -12.11
C GLY A 259 6.07 -5.01 -10.72
N VAL A 260 4.91 -5.27 -10.16
CA VAL A 260 4.69 -5.93 -8.87
C VAL A 260 3.72 -7.07 -9.12
N GLY A 261 4.11 -8.29 -8.77
CA GLY A 261 3.32 -9.49 -9.07
C GLY A 261 2.17 -9.74 -8.11
N LYS A 262 2.25 -9.20 -6.86
CA LYS A 262 1.17 -9.25 -5.89
C LYS A 262 1.25 -8.06 -4.95
N ARG A 263 0.13 -7.39 -4.78
CA ARG A 263 -0.07 -6.34 -3.78
C ARG A 263 -1.55 -6.17 -3.56
N ASP A 264 -2.00 -6.28 -2.32
CA ASP A 264 -3.37 -5.95 -1.97
C ASP A 264 -3.45 -4.49 -1.52
N TRP A 265 -4.51 -3.80 -1.90
CA TRP A 265 -4.76 -2.43 -1.49
C TRP A 265 -6.24 -2.26 -1.14
N TYR A 266 -6.49 -1.74 0.04
CA TYR A 266 -7.83 -1.36 0.44
C TYR A 266 -8.02 0.15 0.24
N PRO A 267 -9.08 0.59 -0.46
CA PRO A 267 -9.39 2.01 -0.63
C PRO A 267 -9.97 2.58 0.66
N TRP A 268 -9.07 3.06 1.53
CA TRP A 268 -9.42 3.61 2.83
C TRP A 268 -10.29 4.86 2.73
N THR A 269 -10.68 5.39 3.88
CA THR A 269 -11.65 6.44 4.14
C THR A 269 -11.60 7.64 3.20
N GLU A 270 -10.42 8.11 2.91
CA GLU A 270 -10.21 9.35 2.17
C GLU A 270 -10.28 9.17 0.67
N SER A 271 -10.13 7.96 0.16
CA SER A 271 -10.46 7.66 -1.22
C SER A 271 -11.99 7.70 -1.43
N GLY A 272 -12.62 8.76 -0.96
CA GLY A 272 -14.08 8.94 -0.93
C GLY A 272 -14.80 8.79 -2.28
N PHE A 273 -14.05 8.55 -3.33
CA PHE A 273 -14.53 8.16 -4.65
C PHE A 273 -14.81 6.65 -4.74
N PHE A 274 -14.19 5.82 -3.88
CA PHE A 274 -14.49 4.41 -3.84
C PHE A 274 -15.74 4.21 -2.98
N TRP A 275 -16.68 3.42 -3.46
CA TRP A 275 -18.01 3.28 -2.86
C TRP A 275 -18.01 2.60 -1.48
N GLY A 276 -16.95 1.84 -1.16
CA GLY A 276 -16.91 0.92 -0.04
C GLY A 276 -17.38 1.51 1.28
N LYS A 277 -16.60 2.42 1.85
CA LYS A 277 -16.84 2.91 3.20
C LYS A 277 -18.16 3.66 3.38
N TRP A 278 -18.59 4.40 2.38
CA TRP A 278 -19.78 5.26 2.48
C TRP A 278 -20.99 4.68 1.75
N ASN A 279 -20.75 3.62 0.98
CA ASN A 279 -21.75 2.94 0.13
C ASN A 279 -22.64 3.94 -0.63
N ARG A 280 -22.05 5.03 -1.08
CA ARG A 280 -22.71 6.11 -1.82
C ARG A 280 -21.80 6.66 -2.90
N ALA A 281 -22.41 7.11 -3.98
CA ALA A 281 -21.74 7.91 -4.99
C ALA A 281 -21.61 9.35 -4.49
N TYR A 282 -20.43 9.92 -4.69
CA TYR A 282 -20.19 11.35 -4.58
C TYR A 282 -20.60 12.06 -5.88
N ASN A 283 -20.21 13.33 -6.02
CA ASN A 283 -20.52 14.12 -7.23
C ASN A 283 -19.93 13.54 -8.52
N SER A 284 -18.95 12.67 -8.41
CA SER A 284 -18.33 11.97 -9.54
C SER A 284 -18.49 10.46 -9.39
N LEU A 285 -19.10 9.83 -10.39
CA LEU A 285 -19.22 8.38 -10.49
C LEU A 285 -18.08 7.84 -11.34
N MET A 286 -17.45 6.75 -10.88
CA MET A 286 -16.57 5.96 -11.76
C MET A 286 -17.42 5.28 -12.85
N LYS A 287 -16.84 5.07 -14.03
CA LYS A 287 -17.52 4.39 -15.15
C LYS A 287 -18.11 3.04 -14.76
N THR A 288 -17.43 2.33 -13.85
CA THR A 288 -17.86 1.02 -13.37
C THR A 288 -19.01 1.08 -12.37
N GLN A 289 -19.32 2.26 -11.81
CA GLN A 289 -20.42 2.47 -10.85
C GLN A 289 -21.76 2.75 -11.54
N THR A 290 -21.98 2.19 -12.70
CA THR A 290 -23.18 2.42 -13.51
C THR A 290 -23.73 1.12 -14.11
N GLY A 291 -24.93 1.20 -14.62
CA GLY A 291 -25.58 0.12 -15.38
C GLY A 291 -25.84 -1.13 -14.54
N ASP A 292 -25.53 -2.28 -15.10
CA ASP A 292 -25.75 -3.60 -14.50
C ASP A 292 -24.69 -3.95 -13.43
N ASN A 293 -23.62 -3.17 -13.36
CA ASN A 293 -22.55 -3.37 -12.37
C ASN A 293 -22.90 -2.81 -10.97
N VAL A 294 -24.04 -2.14 -10.86
CA VAL A 294 -24.60 -1.64 -9.60
C VAL A 294 -25.88 -2.40 -9.26
N VAL A 295 -26.03 -2.79 -8.02
CA VAL A 295 -27.24 -3.43 -7.52
C VAL A 295 -28.49 -2.57 -7.83
N ARG A 296 -29.49 -3.19 -8.45
CA ARG A 296 -30.82 -2.61 -8.67
C ARG A 296 -31.84 -3.28 -7.77
N ILE A 297 -32.65 -2.50 -7.06
CA ILE A 297 -33.57 -3.02 -6.08
C ILE A 297 -35.00 -2.69 -6.49
N ASP A 298 -35.83 -3.73 -6.54
CA ASP A 298 -37.27 -3.59 -6.52
C ASP A 298 -37.75 -3.41 -5.07
N LYS A 299 -38.44 -2.29 -4.82
CA LYS A 299 -39.01 -1.89 -3.51
C LYS A 299 -40.54 -1.89 -3.54
N SER A 300 -41.14 -2.53 -4.52
CA SER A 300 -42.62 -2.58 -4.68
C SER A 300 -43.33 -3.31 -3.52
N THR A 301 -42.59 -4.12 -2.77
CA THR A 301 -43.04 -4.85 -1.59
C THR A 301 -42.12 -4.60 -0.41
N ASP A 302 -42.51 -4.92 0.81
CA ASP A 302 -41.67 -4.85 2.01
C ASP A 302 -40.45 -5.83 1.91
N ASN A 303 -40.60 -6.92 1.16
CA ASN A 303 -39.50 -7.81 0.84
C ASN A 303 -38.75 -7.33 -0.41
N TRP A 304 -37.91 -6.32 -0.25
CA TRP A 304 -37.08 -5.82 -1.34
C TRP A 304 -36.25 -6.93 -1.98
N ARG A 305 -36.04 -6.84 -3.26
CA ARG A 305 -35.28 -7.84 -4.03
C ARG A 305 -34.32 -7.17 -4.99
N VAL A 306 -33.13 -7.77 -5.14
CA VAL A 306 -32.19 -7.39 -6.18
C VAL A 306 -32.67 -7.95 -7.51
N THR A 307 -32.83 -7.10 -8.52
CA THR A 307 -33.40 -7.47 -9.83
C THR A 307 -32.35 -7.86 -10.87
N ASN A 308 -31.09 -7.61 -10.61
CA ASN A 308 -29.98 -7.88 -11.55
C ASN A 308 -28.88 -8.77 -10.94
N MET A 309 -29.23 -9.70 -10.06
CA MET A 309 -28.26 -10.67 -9.51
C MET A 309 -27.63 -11.55 -10.60
N ASP A 310 -28.36 -11.84 -11.68
CA ASP A 310 -27.88 -12.59 -12.84
C ASP A 310 -26.74 -11.89 -13.59
N LYS A 311 -26.57 -10.59 -13.41
CA LYS A 311 -25.48 -9.78 -13.96
C LYS A 311 -24.26 -9.72 -13.06
N ASN A 312 -24.31 -10.32 -11.86
CA ASN A 312 -23.26 -10.31 -10.86
C ASN A 312 -22.72 -8.89 -10.57
N PRO A 313 -23.57 -7.96 -10.07
CA PRO A 313 -23.18 -6.59 -9.81
C PRO A 313 -22.08 -6.54 -8.77
N TYR A 314 -21.04 -5.76 -9.03
CA TYR A 314 -19.94 -5.56 -8.08
C TYR A 314 -20.29 -4.53 -7.01
N TRP A 315 -20.96 -3.43 -7.40
CA TRP A 315 -21.28 -2.33 -6.49
C TRP A 315 -22.60 -2.61 -5.76
N THR A 316 -22.55 -2.56 -4.45
CA THR A 316 -23.70 -2.73 -3.58
C THR A 316 -24.74 -1.61 -3.77
N ARG A 317 -25.88 -1.71 -3.10
CA ARG A 317 -26.87 -0.63 -3.15
C ARG A 317 -26.31 0.67 -2.56
N MET A 318 -26.69 1.79 -3.14
CA MET A 318 -26.38 3.10 -2.58
C MET A 318 -27.21 3.39 -1.32
N VAL A 319 -26.56 3.88 -0.29
CA VAL A 319 -27.22 4.33 0.95
C VAL A 319 -26.83 5.77 1.28
N SER A 320 -27.66 6.47 2.03
CA SER A 320 -27.32 7.80 2.51
C SER A 320 -26.26 7.74 3.62
N LEU A 321 -25.51 8.82 3.80
CA LEU A 321 -24.55 8.94 4.90
C LEU A 321 -25.23 8.74 6.27
N ALA A 322 -26.45 9.26 6.43
CA ALA A 322 -27.20 9.10 7.67
C ALA A 322 -27.58 7.65 7.96
N ALA A 323 -27.83 6.85 6.91
CA ALA A 323 -28.12 5.43 7.05
C ALA A 323 -26.85 4.57 7.26
N ASN A 324 -25.68 5.11 6.93
CA ASN A 324 -24.40 4.43 7.04
C ASN A 324 -23.51 5.19 8.04
N ARG A 325 -24.00 5.38 9.25
CA ARG A 325 -23.26 6.10 10.29
C ARG A 325 -21.86 5.50 10.52
N ASN A 326 -20.98 6.30 11.10
CA ASN A 326 -19.52 6.14 11.18
C ASN A 326 -18.94 4.78 11.64
N ASP A 327 -19.75 3.80 11.98
CA ASP A 327 -19.33 2.47 12.39
C ASP A 327 -20.21 1.36 11.79
N GLY A 328 -20.93 1.63 10.71
CA GLY A 328 -21.75 0.61 10.04
C GLY A 328 -20.88 -0.44 9.32
N PRO A 329 -21.37 -1.67 9.16
CA PRO A 329 -20.61 -2.78 8.57
C PRO A 329 -20.15 -2.51 7.15
N LEU A 330 -20.84 -1.65 6.42
CA LEU A 330 -20.49 -1.25 5.06
C LEU A 330 -19.24 -0.34 5.02
N THR A 331 -18.78 0.16 6.16
CA THR A 331 -17.57 0.99 6.27
C THR A 331 -16.33 0.18 6.61
N TRP A 332 -16.48 -1.11 6.85
CA TRP A 332 -15.40 -1.95 7.33
C TRP A 332 -14.59 -2.54 6.19
N GLU A 333 -13.33 -2.76 6.47
CA GLU A 333 -12.42 -3.47 5.59
C GLU A 333 -13.00 -4.84 5.28
N ASN A 334 -13.07 -5.17 3.99
CA ASN A 334 -13.61 -6.44 3.55
C ASN A 334 -12.93 -6.91 2.26
N ASP A 335 -12.99 -8.20 2.01
CA ASP A 335 -12.36 -8.81 0.85
C ASP A 335 -13.06 -8.48 -0.48
N HIS A 336 -14.34 -8.07 -0.45
CA HIS A 336 -15.07 -7.68 -1.66
C HIS A 336 -14.51 -6.41 -2.32
N TYR A 337 -14.16 -5.40 -1.50
CA TYR A 337 -13.60 -4.13 -1.98
C TYR A 337 -12.07 -4.07 -1.90
N LEU A 338 -11.43 -5.12 -1.41
CA LEU A 338 -9.97 -5.25 -1.48
C LEU A 338 -9.56 -5.31 -2.95
N GLN A 339 -8.58 -4.50 -3.35
CA GLN A 339 -8.11 -4.40 -4.72
C GLN A 339 -6.81 -5.15 -4.89
N ASP A 340 -6.69 -5.88 -5.99
CA ASP A 340 -5.40 -6.38 -6.47
C ASP A 340 -4.67 -5.26 -7.21
N ALA A 341 -3.73 -4.63 -6.51
CA ALA A 341 -2.91 -3.54 -7.01
C ALA A 341 -1.57 -4.03 -7.61
N SER A 342 -1.48 -5.30 -7.97
CA SER A 342 -0.41 -5.79 -8.83
C SER A 342 -0.44 -5.07 -10.18
N TYR A 343 0.73 -4.88 -10.81
CA TYR A 343 0.77 -4.17 -12.08
C TYR A 343 2.00 -4.52 -12.91
N ILE A 344 1.90 -4.22 -14.20
CA ILE A 344 3.02 -4.12 -15.13
C ILE A 344 2.96 -2.78 -15.86
N ARG A 345 4.13 -2.12 -15.97
CA ARG A 345 4.25 -0.80 -16.61
C ARG A 345 5.43 -0.75 -17.57
N LEU A 346 5.20 -0.21 -18.75
CA LEU A 346 6.27 0.22 -19.65
C LEU A 346 6.79 1.58 -19.14
N LYS A 347 7.89 1.53 -18.37
CA LYS A 347 8.49 2.71 -17.74
C LYS A 347 9.15 3.63 -18.76
N ASN A 348 9.83 3.01 -19.71
CA ASN A 348 10.48 3.74 -20.79
C ASN A 348 10.50 2.89 -22.07
N ILE A 349 10.32 3.53 -23.20
CA ILE A 349 10.61 3.02 -24.53
C ILE A 349 11.29 4.12 -25.31
N THR A 350 12.43 3.81 -25.93
CA THR A 350 13.14 4.74 -26.81
C THR A 350 13.47 4.05 -28.12
N ILE A 351 13.09 4.68 -29.21
CA ILE A 351 13.50 4.30 -30.56
C ILE A 351 14.43 5.38 -31.05
N ASP A 352 15.61 5.00 -31.50
CA ASP A 352 16.59 5.93 -31.99
C ASP A 352 17.20 5.51 -33.34
N TYR A 353 17.69 6.49 -34.07
CA TYR A 353 18.45 6.27 -35.29
C TYR A 353 19.75 7.06 -35.27
N THR A 354 20.86 6.35 -35.33
CA THR A 354 22.20 6.91 -35.46
C THR A 354 22.59 6.97 -36.91
N PHE A 355 22.81 8.15 -37.43
CA PHE A 355 23.16 8.36 -38.82
C PHE A 355 24.58 7.84 -39.12
N PRO A 356 24.77 7.22 -40.29
CA PRO A 356 26.10 6.72 -40.70
C PRO A 356 27.09 7.87 -40.91
N LYS A 357 28.33 7.58 -40.62
CA LYS A 357 29.43 8.61 -40.68
C LYS A 357 29.53 9.39 -41.99
N HIS A 358 29.16 8.77 -43.13
CA HIS A 358 29.23 9.49 -44.43
C HIS A 358 28.19 10.62 -44.54
N ILE A 359 27.03 10.50 -43.87
CA ILE A 359 26.03 11.56 -43.80
C ILE A 359 26.50 12.65 -42.84
N CYS A 360 26.99 12.26 -41.65
CA CYS A 360 27.51 13.17 -40.64
C CYS A 360 28.63 14.04 -41.21
N LYS A 361 29.57 13.45 -41.94
CA LYS A 361 30.65 14.20 -42.61
C LYS A 361 30.17 15.23 -43.63
N LYS A 362 29.11 14.94 -44.40
CA LYS A 362 28.51 15.92 -45.31
C LYS A 362 27.93 17.14 -44.57
N LEU A 363 27.45 16.94 -43.34
CA LEU A 363 26.92 17.95 -42.47
C LEU A 363 28.00 18.62 -41.60
N ARG A 364 29.27 18.24 -41.73
CA ARG A 364 30.39 18.66 -40.89
C ARG A 364 30.21 18.31 -39.41
N LEU A 365 29.63 17.15 -39.16
CA LEU A 365 29.36 16.63 -37.81
C LEU A 365 30.19 15.36 -37.61
N GLU A 366 30.59 15.10 -36.36
CA GLU A 366 31.18 13.83 -35.96
C GLU A 366 30.13 12.76 -35.71
N GLY A 367 28.95 13.16 -35.23
CA GLY A 367 27.83 12.27 -34.99
C GLY A 367 26.47 12.97 -35.02
N LEU A 368 25.45 12.22 -35.44
CA LEU A 368 24.06 12.69 -35.44
C LEU A 368 23.16 11.49 -35.03
N LYS A 369 22.34 11.69 -34.03
CA LYS A 369 21.35 10.72 -33.57
C LYS A 369 20.01 11.43 -33.32
N VAL A 370 18.93 10.86 -33.82
CA VAL A 370 17.56 11.30 -33.56
C VAL A 370 16.87 10.21 -32.73
N TYR A 371 16.10 10.60 -31.75
CA TYR A 371 15.36 9.64 -30.91
C TYR A 371 13.95 10.13 -30.58
N LEU A 372 13.05 9.17 -30.43
CA LEU A 372 11.71 9.31 -29.87
C LEU A 372 11.64 8.47 -28.60
N SER A 373 11.34 9.07 -27.47
CA SER A 373 11.21 8.41 -26.18
C SER A 373 9.82 8.58 -25.62
N GLY A 374 9.32 7.54 -24.97
CA GLY A 374 8.06 7.58 -24.25
C GLY A 374 8.22 7.03 -22.85
N GLU A 375 7.58 7.66 -21.86
CA GLU A 375 7.59 7.23 -20.47
C GLU A 375 6.18 6.91 -19.99
N ASN A 376 6.04 5.85 -19.23
CA ASN A 376 4.79 5.39 -18.61
C ASN A 376 3.62 5.24 -19.60
N LEU A 377 3.92 4.91 -20.90
CA LEU A 377 2.91 4.89 -21.97
C LEU A 377 1.86 3.79 -21.77
N PHE A 378 2.22 2.70 -21.13
CA PHE A 378 1.34 1.57 -20.89
C PHE A 378 1.43 1.12 -19.43
N THR A 379 0.27 0.89 -18.83
CA THR A 379 0.12 0.28 -17.50
C THR A 379 -1.09 -0.66 -17.53
N HIS A 380 -0.91 -1.83 -16.97
CA HIS A 380 -2.00 -2.77 -16.72
C HIS A 380 -1.99 -3.20 -15.26
N SER A 381 -3.18 -3.26 -14.65
CA SER A 381 -3.40 -3.74 -13.29
C SER A 381 -4.79 -4.40 -13.20
N PRO A 382 -4.96 -5.50 -12.45
CA PRO A 382 -6.27 -6.09 -12.20
C PRO A 382 -7.26 -5.10 -11.56
N MET A 383 -6.77 -4.16 -10.76
CA MET A 383 -7.56 -3.10 -10.14
C MET A 383 -8.36 -2.29 -11.17
N PHE A 384 -7.87 -2.14 -12.40
CA PHE A 384 -8.54 -1.39 -13.48
C PHE A 384 -9.86 -2.01 -13.94
N LYS A 385 -10.15 -3.24 -13.50
CA LYS A 385 -11.47 -3.84 -13.68
C LYS A 385 -12.57 -3.04 -12.96
N HIS A 386 -12.23 -2.46 -11.81
CA HIS A 386 -13.18 -1.76 -10.95
C HIS A 386 -12.96 -0.25 -10.93
N THR A 387 -11.71 0.20 -11.01
CA THR A 387 -11.35 1.62 -11.03
C THR A 387 -10.03 1.86 -11.75
N ASP A 388 -10.00 2.86 -12.63
CA ASP A 388 -8.80 3.37 -13.30
C ASP A 388 -8.35 4.76 -12.73
N MET A 389 -8.99 5.19 -11.64
CA MET A 389 -8.73 6.50 -11.03
C MET A 389 -7.44 6.51 -10.20
N PHE A 390 -6.95 5.36 -9.77
CA PHE A 390 -5.78 5.23 -8.92
C PHE A 390 -4.63 4.58 -9.68
N ASP A 391 -3.43 5.08 -9.44
CA ASP A 391 -2.22 4.52 -10.06
C ASP A 391 -1.61 3.48 -9.12
N PRO A 392 -1.52 2.20 -9.53
CA PRO A 392 -1.05 1.10 -8.68
C PRO A 392 0.41 1.23 -8.24
N GLU A 393 1.22 2.05 -8.91
CA GLU A 393 2.62 2.27 -8.53
C GLU A 393 2.75 3.24 -7.35
N VAL A 394 1.95 4.32 -7.35
CA VAL A 394 2.06 5.40 -6.36
C VAL A 394 1.08 5.27 -5.20
N ILE A 395 0.17 4.31 -5.23
CA ILE A 395 -0.58 3.98 -4.03
C ILE A 395 0.43 3.48 -2.99
N THR A 396 0.58 4.21 -1.93
CA THR A 396 1.31 3.73 -0.76
C THR A 396 0.34 2.97 0.13
N SER A 397 0.86 2.13 1.00
CA SER A 397 0.13 1.69 2.16
C SER A 397 -0.26 2.95 2.91
N GLY A 398 -1.49 3.37 2.80
CA GLY A 398 -2.01 4.38 3.72
C GLY A 398 -1.70 3.89 5.11
N ASP A 399 -1.27 4.78 5.97
CA ASP A 399 -1.33 4.48 7.38
C ASP A 399 -2.75 3.96 7.61
N SER A 400 -2.84 2.65 7.73
CA SER A 400 -3.97 2.03 8.35
C SER A 400 -4.23 2.76 9.67
N ASP A 401 -5.36 2.56 10.28
CA ASP A 401 -5.61 2.97 11.67
C ASP A 401 -4.48 2.56 12.66
N PHE A 402 -3.50 1.79 12.21
CA PHE A 402 -2.25 1.49 12.90
C PHE A 402 -1.38 2.73 13.18
N ALA A 403 -1.49 3.76 12.39
CA ALA A 403 -0.93 5.06 12.68
C ALA A 403 -2.06 6.04 12.93
N ALA A 404 -3.07 5.67 13.69
CA ALA A 404 -3.98 6.59 14.31
C ALA A 404 -3.22 7.46 15.32
N SER A 405 -2.22 8.11 14.84
CA SER A 405 -1.78 9.36 15.39
C SER A 405 -2.94 10.31 15.24
N THR A 406 -3.51 10.63 16.35
CA THR A 406 -4.57 11.55 16.68
C THR A 406 -4.43 12.97 16.11
N THR A 407 -3.60 13.20 15.14
CA THR A 407 -3.36 14.48 14.51
C THR A 407 -3.74 14.41 13.04
N SER A 408 -4.97 14.87 12.81
CA SER A 408 -5.47 15.36 11.52
C SER A 408 -5.05 14.52 10.31
N GLY A 409 -5.94 13.63 9.91
CA GLY A 409 -5.91 12.81 8.70
C GLY A 409 -5.68 13.52 7.37
N LEU A 410 -4.80 14.47 7.33
CA LEU A 410 -4.39 15.19 6.13
C LEU A 410 -2.98 14.82 5.66
N ASN A 411 -2.25 14.02 6.41
CA ASN A 411 -1.00 13.43 5.92
C ASN A 411 -1.27 12.15 5.13
N GLY A 412 -2.28 12.20 4.28
CA GLY A 412 -2.73 11.16 3.38
C GLY A 412 -1.68 10.71 2.36
N THR A 413 -0.58 10.21 2.85
CA THR A 413 0.34 9.44 2.04
C THR A 413 -0.28 8.07 1.87
N GLY A 414 -0.94 7.84 0.75
CA GLY A 414 -1.34 6.49 0.37
C GLY A 414 -2.79 6.21 0.08
N ASN A 415 -3.69 7.08 0.40
CA ASN A 415 -5.13 6.88 0.23
C ASN A 415 -5.66 7.29 -1.16
N GLY A 416 -4.84 7.15 -2.20
CA GLY A 416 -5.23 7.53 -3.55
C GLY A 416 -5.08 9.03 -3.86
N TYR A 417 -4.52 9.83 -2.96
CA TYR A 417 -4.21 11.25 -3.19
C TYR A 417 -2.87 11.48 -3.89
N SER A 418 -2.04 10.44 -4.00
CA SER A 418 -0.77 10.56 -4.72
C SER A 418 -1.02 10.83 -6.19
N TYR A 419 -0.26 11.81 -6.72
CA TYR A 419 -0.40 12.18 -8.13
C TYR A 419 0.02 11.01 -9.03
N PRO A 420 -0.80 10.60 -10.02
CA PRO A 420 -0.48 9.48 -10.89
C PRO A 420 0.74 9.78 -11.76
N MET A 421 1.46 8.73 -12.14
CA MET A 421 2.61 8.84 -13.04
C MET A 421 2.19 9.36 -14.41
N LEU A 422 2.81 10.45 -14.85
CA LEU A 422 2.51 11.07 -16.12
C LEU A 422 3.04 10.25 -17.31
N LYS A 423 2.26 10.24 -18.39
CA LYS A 423 2.73 9.77 -19.69
C LYS A 423 3.46 10.90 -20.40
N THR A 424 4.70 10.66 -20.79
CA THR A 424 5.53 11.66 -21.46
C THR A 424 6.01 11.12 -22.80
N VAL A 425 6.02 11.97 -23.83
CA VAL A 425 6.61 11.67 -25.12
C VAL A 425 7.62 12.77 -25.46
N THR A 426 8.83 12.38 -25.81
CA THR A 426 9.95 13.29 -26.09
C THR A 426 10.57 12.94 -27.44
N LEU A 427 10.72 13.96 -28.29
CA LEU A 427 11.54 13.89 -29.49
C LEU A 427 12.84 14.67 -29.24
N GLY A 428 13.97 14.06 -29.56
CA GLY A 428 15.26 14.69 -29.33
C GLY A 428 16.27 14.40 -30.43
N ILE A 429 17.26 15.27 -30.49
CA ILE A 429 18.38 15.19 -31.44
C ILE A 429 19.68 15.35 -30.67
N ASN A 430 20.61 14.41 -30.84
CA ASN A 430 21.99 14.51 -30.34
C ASN A 430 22.94 14.80 -31.49
N VAL A 431 23.71 15.87 -31.36
CA VAL A 431 24.70 16.31 -32.35
C VAL A 431 26.06 16.33 -31.68
N THR A 432 27.05 15.71 -32.33
CA THR A 432 28.47 15.77 -31.93
C THR A 432 29.22 16.49 -33.04
N PHE A 433 29.99 17.50 -32.65
CA PHE A 433 30.79 18.33 -33.55
C PHE A 433 32.26 17.94 -33.55
#